data_0fb58bf8bd7c9d6409c605b1dcdc488d
#
_entry.id   0fb58bf8bd7c9d6409c605b1dcdc488d
#
_cell.length_a   1.000
_cell.length_b   1.000
_cell.length_c   1.000
_cell.angle_alpha   90.00
_cell.angle_beta   90.00
_cell.angle_gamma   90.00
#
_symmetry.space_group_name_H-M   'P 1'
#
loop_
_entity.id
_entity.type
_entity.pdbx_description
1 polymer ?
#
loop_
_entity_poly.entity_id
_entity_poly.type
_entity_poly.pdbx_seq_one_letter_code
_entity_poly.pdbx_strand_id
1 'polypeptide(L)'
;MATKRNDKSAAQAVYRKFKKDLSQGTIGSLYIFHGEEAYLRDYYLDQMKAKLIPGGMESFNYHLLPGKGLTAQRLGETVDALPMMSPRTLIVVNDYDLFKAPEGERTAMTKILSDLPEYCCLVFVYDTVPYKSDARMRKLAGAIQEKGQVVQFARQQQGDLVDWIGRRFRALGHEIDTADAQYLIFLCGDLMNGLISEIGKIGAFAKNRRVTRQDIDAVAIPVIDAKVFEMTDALGRRQMDQAFATLGDLFQLRQE
;
A
#
# COMPACT_ATOMS: atom_id res chain seq x y z
N MET A 1 1.42 23.25 -13.87
CA MET A 1 2.22 22.77 -12.70
C MET A 1 1.56 23.06 -11.36
N ALA A 2 0.79 24.13 -11.17
CA ALA A 2 0.10 24.46 -9.91
C ALA A 2 -0.97 23.42 -9.48
N THR A 3 -1.76 22.87 -10.40
CA THR A 3 -2.84 21.92 -10.13
C THR A 3 -2.33 20.61 -9.51
N LYS A 4 -1.26 20.02 -10.06
CA LYS A 4 -0.67 18.77 -9.52
C LYS A 4 -0.07 18.93 -8.11
N ARG A 5 0.38 20.13 -7.74
CA ARG A 5 0.94 20.42 -6.42
C ARG A 5 -0.16 20.55 -5.38
N ASN A 6 -1.30 21.11 -5.78
CA ASN A 6 -2.49 21.24 -4.92
C ASN A 6 -3.14 19.88 -4.64
N ASP A 7 -3.22 19.00 -5.65
CA ASP A 7 -3.78 17.65 -5.51
C ASP A 7 -2.94 16.77 -4.56
N LYS A 8 -1.60 16.86 -4.65
CA LYS A 8 -0.71 16.13 -3.72
C LYS A 8 -0.87 16.61 -2.27
N SER A 9 -1.04 17.92 -2.07
CA SER A 9 -1.25 18.50 -0.74
C SER A 9 -2.58 18.05 -0.14
N ALA A 10 -3.65 18.03 -0.95
CA ALA A 10 -4.97 17.56 -0.53
C ALA A 10 -4.97 16.06 -0.17
N ALA A 11 -4.37 15.20 -1.01
CA ALA A 11 -4.25 13.77 -0.75
C ALA A 11 -3.47 13.50 0.54
N GLN A 12 -2.39 14.26 0.78
CA GLN A 12 -1.59 14.13 2.00
C GLN A 12 -2.37 14.59 3.25
N ALA A 13 -3.22 15.60 3.14
CA ALA A 13 -4.09 16.03 4.22
C ALA A 13 -5.12 14.94 4.58
N VAL A 14 -5.75 14.29 3.59
CA VAL A 14 -6.66 13.16 3.81
C VAL A 14 -5.95 12.00 4.47
N TYR A 15 -4.75 11.64 4.01
CA TYR A 15 -3.95 10.57 4.62
C TYR A 15 -3.61 10.87 6.09
N ARG A 16 -3.22 12.11 6.42
CA ARG A 16 -2.95 12.52 7.81
C ARG A 16 -4.20 12.45 8.67
N LYS A 17 -5.35 12.90 8.13
CA LYS A 17 -6.65 12.82 8.82
C LYS A 17 -7.00 11.36 9.10
N PHE A 18 -6.91 10.49 8.10
CA PHE A 18 -7.17 9.06 8.25
C PHE A 18 -6.32 8.44 9.37
N LYS A 19 -5.01 8.71 9.41
CA LYS A 19 -4.12 8.22 10.47
C LYS A 19 -4.56 8.69 11.85
N LYS A 20 -4.94 9.96 11.97
CA LYS A 20 -5.42 10.53 13.22
C LYS A 20 -6.73 9.87 13.66
N ASP A 21 -7.70 9.79 12.76
CA ASP A 21 -9.01 9.18 13.02
C ASP A 21 -8.82 7.71 13.45
N LEU A 22 -7.99 6.96 12.75
CA LEU A 22 -7.67 5.57 13.11
C LEU A 22 -7.01 5.46 14.49
N SER A 23 -6.04 6.34 14.81
CA SER A 23 -5.40 6.32 16.14
C SER A 23 -6.39 6.58 17.28
N GLN A 24 -7.36 7.44 17.05
CA GLN A 24 -8.41 7.80 17.98
C GLN A 24 -9.58 6.80 18.03
N GLY A 25 -9.60 5.80 17.15
CA GLY A 25 -10.70 4.85 17.04
C GLY A 25 -11.94 5.38 16.32
N THR A 26 -11.85 6.57 15.72
CA THR A 26 -12.94 7.20 14.98
C THR A 26 -12.92 6.73 13.52
N ILE A 27 -13.43 5.52 13.27
CA ILE A 27 -13.41 4.90 11.95
C ILE A 27 -14.76 5.14 11.25
N GLY A 28 -14.72 5.71 10.05
CA GLY A 28 -15.90 5.97 9.21
C GLY A 28 -16.52 4.70 8.63
N SER A 29 -17.49 4.88 7.74
CA SER A 29 -18.21 3.76 7.10
C SER A 29 -17.73 3.45 5.68
N LEU A 30 -17.04 4.37 4.98
CA LEU A 30 -16.59 4.17 3.61
C LEU A 30 -15.17 4.65 3.41
N TYR A 31 -14.34 3.81 2.80
CA TYR A 31 -12.97 4.14 2.40
C TYR A 31 -12.66 3.65 0.99
N ILE A 32 -11.89 4.45 0.25
CA ILE A 32 -11.26 4.06 -1.00
C ILE A 32 -9.75 4.08 -0.76
N PHE A 33 -9.10 2.92 -0.79
CA PHE A 33 -7.67 2.77 -0.62
C PHE A 33 -7.01 2.55 -1.98
N HIS A 34 -6.06 3.39 -2.35
CA HIS A 34 -5.32 3.28 -3.61
C HIS A 34 -3.90 3.81 -3.47
N GLY A 35 -3.06 3.54 -4.45
CA GLY A 35 -1.68 4.04 -4.48
C GLY A 35 -0.65 2.93 -4.57
N GLU A 36 0.61 3.31 -4.76
CA GLU A 36 1.71 2.38 -5.04
C GLU A 36 2.26 1.70 -3.77
N GLU A 37 2.00 2.28 -2.58
CA GLU A 37 2.57 1.78 -1.32
C GLU A 37 1.64 0.74 -0.68
N ALA A 38 1.70 -0.48 -1.21
CA ALA A 38 0.89 -1.61 -0.75
C ALA A 38 1.16 -1.97 0.71
N TYR A 39 2.42 -1.91 1.16
CA TYR A 39 2.79 -2.21 2.55
C TYR A 39 2.03 -1.35 3.57
N LEU A 40 1.95 -0.04 3.33
CA LEU A 40 1.21 0.86 4.24
C LEU A 40 -0.29 0.64 4.15
N ARG A 41 -0.82 0.40 2.96
CA ARG A 41 -2.24 0.10 2.75
C ARG A 41 -2.65 -1.12 3.57
N ASP A 42 -1.91 -2.22 3.44
CA ASP A 42 -2.21 -3.49 4.11
C ASP A 42 -2.00 -3.35 5.63
N TYR A 43 -0.94 -2.67 6.06
CA TYR A 43 -0.70 -2.35 7.48
C TYR A 43 -1.88 -1.59 8.11
N TYR A 44 -2.40 -0.56 7.43
CA TYR A 44 -3.52 0.20 7.98
C TYR A 44 -4.85 -0.56 7.90
N LEU A 45 -5.03 -1.41 6.91
CA LEU A 45 -6.18 -2.31 6.83
C LEU A 45 -6.19 -3.29 8.02
N ASP A 46 -5.04 -3.88 8.36
CA ASP A 46 -4.89 -4.74 9.53
C ASP A 46 -5.16 -3.98 10.84
N GLN A 47 -4.70 -2.73 10.95
CA GLN A 47 -5.00 -1.88 12.09
C GLN A 47 -6.50 -1.57 12.21
N MET A 48 -7.20 -1.33 11.09
CA MET A 48 -8.66 -1.16 11.09
C MET A 48 -9.36 -2.43 11.53
N LYS A 49 -8.96 -3.59 11.00
CA LYS A 49 -9.49 -4.90 11.38
C LYS A 49 -9.35 -5.14 12.87
N ALA A 50 -8.16 -4.95 13.43
CA ALA A 50 -7.90 -5.16 14.86
C ALA A 50 -8.72 -4.22 15.77
N LYS A 51 -9.08 -3.01 15.29
CA LYS A 51 -9.89 -2.05 16.07
C LYS A 51 -11.40 -2.27 15.94
N LEU A 52 -11.85 -2.74 14.78
CA LEU A 52 -13.28 -2.89 14.50
C LEU A 52 -13.82 -4.23 14.96
N ILE A 53 -13.00 -5.27 14.93
CA ILE A 53 -13.43 -6.65 15.13
C ILE A 53 -12.71 -7.23 16.34
N PRO A 54 -13.41 -7.64 17.39
CA PRO A 54 -12.83 -8.36 18.52
C PRO A 54 -12.17 -9.66 18.06
N GLY A 55 -11.04 -10.01 18.68
CA GLY A 55 -10.31 -11.23 18.34
C GLY A 55 -11.19 -12.48 18.43
N GLY A 56 -11.08 -13.36 17.42
CA GLY A 56 -11.88 -14.57 17.27
C GLY A 56 -13.24 -14.39 16.59
N MET A 57 -13.63 -13.14 16.25
CA MET A 57 -14.91 -12.83 15.57
C MET A 57 -14.71 -12.52 14.08
N GLU A 58 -13.51 -12.70 13.54
CA GLU A 58 -13.16 -12.36 12.16
C GLU A 58 -13.97 -13.15 11.13
N SER A 59 -14.23 -14.44 11.38
CA SER A 59 -15.00 -15.30 10.47
C SER A 59 -16.44 -14.83 10.26
N PHE A 60 -16.99 -14.05 11.18
CA PHE A 60 -18.36 -13.54 11.11
C PHE A 60 -18.45 -12.09 10.65
N ASN A 61 -17.43 -11.28 10.96
CA ASN A 61 -17.51 -9.82 10.80
C ASN A 61 -16.47 -9.25 9.83
N TYR A 62 -15.56 -10.06 9.30
CA TYR A 62 -14.59 -9.68 8.28
C TYR A 62 -14.91 -10.37 6.96
N HIS A 63 -15.26 -9.60 5.94
CA HIS A 63 -15.63 -10.11 4.62
C HIS A 63 -14.65 -9.58 3.57
N LEU A 64 -13.94 -10.49 2.91
CA LEU A 64 -13.08 -10.18 1.79
C LEU A 64 -13.77 -10.58 0.49
N LEU A 65 -14.10 -9.61 -0.35
CA LEU A 65 -14.81 -9.81 -1.60
C LEU A 65 -13.89 -9.50 -2.79
N PRO A 66 -13.66 -10.45 -3.70
CA PRO A 66 -12.97 -10.14 -4.95
C PRO A 66 -13.87 -9.25 -5.83
N GLY A 67 -13.30 -8.18 -6.40
CA GLY A 67 -14.07 -7.28 -7.26
C GLY A 67 -14.47 -7.91 -8.59
N LYS A 68 -13.68 -8.90 -9.07
CA LYS A 68 -14.01 -9.65 -10.28
C LYS A 68 -15.30 -10.46 -10.08
N GLY A 69 -16.35 -10.12 -10.82
CA GLY A 69 -17.66 -10.79 -10.74
C GLY A 69 -18.52 -10.37 -9.54
N LEU A 70 -18.10 -9.38 -8.76
CA LEU A 70 -18.92 -8.82 -7.70
C LEU A 70 -20.10 -8.05 -8.30
N THR A 71 -21.31 -8.35 -7.81
CA THR A 71 -22.53 -7.62 -8.15
C THR A 71 -22.96 -6.69 -7.02
N ALA A 72 -23.71 -5.64 -7.35
CA ALA A 72 -24.30 -4.75 -6.35
C ALA A 72 -25.24 -5.50 -5.39
N GLN A 73 -25.96 -6.50 -5.89
CA GLN A 73 -26.82 -7.33 -5.04
C GLN A 73 -26.01 -8.05 -3.97
N ARG A 74 -24.92 -8.75 -4.34
CA ARG A 74 -24.07 -9.48 -3.38
C ARG A 74 -23.41 -8.55 -2.38
N LEU A 75 -22.95 -7.38 -2.83
CA LEU A 75 -22.41 -6.37 -1.91
C LEU A 75 -23.48 -5.89 -0.93
N GLY A 76 -24.68 -5.58 -1.42
CA GLY A 76 -25.81 -5.14 -0.59
C GLY A 76 -26.17 -6.18 0.48
N GLU A 77 -26.33 -7.45 0.09
CA GLU A 77 -26.58 -8.55 1.04
C GLU A 77 -25.49 -8.64 2.13
N THR A 78 -24.22 -8.40 1.77
CA THR A 78 -23.12 -8.42 2.75
C THR A 78 -23.13 -7.17 3.64
N VAL A 79 -23.49 -6.00 3.11
CA VAL A 79 -23.59 -4.73 3.85
C VAL A 79 -24.75 -4.76 4.84
N ASP A 80 -25.87 -5.35 4.45
CA ASP A 80 -27.09 -5.44 5.27
C ASP A 80 -26.99 -6.52 6.37
N ALA A 81 -25.98 -7.41 6.28
CA ALA A 81 -25.76 -8.43 7.30
C ALA A 81 -25.34 -7.79 8.63
N LEU A 82 -26.10 -8.08 9.68
CA LEU A 82 -25.82 -7.57 11.03
C LEU A 82 -24.53 -8.15 11.61
N PRO A 83 -23.72 -7.37 12.32
CA PRO A 83 -22.54 -7.88 13.00
C PRO A 83 -22.90 -8.89 14.08
N MET A 84 -22.09 -9.95 14.20
CA MET A 84 -22.27 -10.99 15.19
C MET A 84 -21.25 -10.82 16.34
N MET A 85 -21.73 -10.57 17.55
CA MET A 85 -20.90 -10.37 18.75
C MET A 85 -19.77 -9.33 18.57
N SER A 86 -20.00 -8.38 17.70
CA SER A 86 -19.08 -7.29 17.36
C SER A 86 -19.89 -6.01 17.17
N PRO A 87 -19.36 -4.82 17.48
CA PRO A 87 -20.06 -3.56 17.22
C PRO A 87 -20.16 -3.24 15.73
N ARG A 88 -19.24 -3.78 14.90
CA ARG A 88 -19.16 -3.45 13.48
C ARG A 88 -18.70 -4.62 12.61
N THR A 89 -19.03 -4.57 11.33
CA THR A 89 -18.47 -5.41 10.27
C THR A 89 -17.41 -4.62 9.48
N LEU A 90 -16.40 -5.32 8.97
CA LEU A 90 -15.42 -4.80 8.02
C LEU A 90 -15.53 -5.58 6.70
N ILE A 91 -15.94 -4.89 5.65
CA ILE A 91 -16.05 -5.45 4.31
C ILE A 91 -14.95 -4.85 3.45
N VAL A 92 -14.13 -5.69 2.86
CA VAL A 92 -13.04 -5.29 1.96
C VAL A 92 -13.33 -5.80 0.57
N VAL A 93 -13.37 -4.90 -0.41
CA VAL A 93 -13.59 -5.22 -1.82
C VAL A 93 -12.30 -4.93 -2.59
N ASN A 94 -11.68 -5.97 -3.14
CA ASN A 94 -10.43 -5.83 -3.89
C ASN A 94 -10.69 -5.67 -5.39
N ASP A 95 -10.12 -4.61 -5.98
CA ASP A 95 -10.05 -4.40 -7.43
C ASP A 95 -11.42 -4.36 -8.14
N TYR A 96 -12.41 -3.71 -7.52
CA TYR A 96 -13.67 -3.38 -8.18
C TYR A 96 -13.64 -1.96 -8.74
N ASP A 97 -13.65 -1.82 -10.08
CA ASP A 97 -13.66 -0.49 -10.71
C ASP A 97 -15.07 0.11 -10.69
N LEU A 98 -15.38 0.88 -9.65
CA LEU A 98 -16.68 1.54 -9.45
C LEU A 98 -17.08 2.43 -10.64
N PHE A 99 -16.11 3.06 -11.32
CA PHE A 99 -16.38 4.00 -12.40
C PHE A 99 -16.55 3.32 -13.77
N LYS A 100 -16.02 2.08 -13.94
CA LYS A 100 -16.19 1.30 -15.17
C LYS A 100 -17.32 0.27 -15.10
N ALA A 101 -17.95 0.12 -13.95
CA ALA A 101 -19.11 -0.77 -13.82
C ALA A 101 -20.23 -0.38 -14.80
N PRO A 102 -21.01 -1.35 -15.32
CA PRO A 102 -22.20 -1.09 -16.11
C PRO A 102 -23.17 -0.12 -15.41
N GLU A 103 -23.96 0.63 -16.15
CA GLU A 103 -24.79 1.70 -15.60
C GLU A 103 -25.77 1.23 -14.52
N GLY A 104 -26.41 0.08 -14.73
CA GLY A 104 -27.31 -0.52 -13.74
C GLY A 104 -26.58 -0.87 -12.43
N GLU A 105 -25.44 -1.56 -12.54
CA GLU A 105 -24.59 -1.91 -11.40
C GLU A 105 -24.06 -0.67 -10.69
N ARG A 106 -23.58 0.31 -11.44
CA ARG A 106 -23.08 1.58 -10.89
C ARG A 106 -24.16 2.35 -10.14
N THR A 107 -25.39 2.36 -10.65
CA THR A 107 -26.52 3.01 -9.98
C THR A 107 -26.87 2.30 -8.67
N ALA A 108 -26.90 0.97 -8.67
CA ALA A 108 -27.14 0.18 -7.47
C ALA A 108 -26.02 0.34 -6.44
N MET A 109 -24.75 0.28 -6.89
CA MET A 109 -23.59 0.57 -6.02
C MET A 109 -23.67 1.97 -5.41
N THR A 110 -24.02 2.99 -6.21
CA THR A 110 -24.17 4.36 -5.70
C THR A 110 -25.22 4.45 -4.60
N LYS A 111 -26.32 3.74 -4.72
CA LYS A 111 -27.36 3.68 -3.68
C LYS A 111 -26.83 3.06 -2.39
N ILE A 112 -26.11 1.93 -2.48
CA ILE A 112 -25.49 1.28 -1.31
C ILE A 112 -24.51 2.24 -0.63
N LEU A 113 -23.61 2.89 -1.41
CA LEU A 113 -22.61 3.81 -0.86
C LEU A 113 -23.20 5.06 -0.19
N SER A 114 -24.39 5.49 -0.63
CA SER A 114 -25.09 6.66 -0.08
C SER A 114 -25.79 6.35 1.25
N ASP A 115 -26.09 5.09 1.53
CA ASP A 115 -26.89 4.65 2.69
C ASP A 115 -26.24 3.46 3.39
N LEU A 116 -24.96 3.61 3.74
CA LEU A 116 -24.22 2.59 4.51
C LEU A 116 -24.66 2.60 5.97
N PRO A 117 -25.01 1.44 6.55
CA PRO A 117 -25.30 1.34 7.98
C PRO A 117 -24.09 1.76 8.85
N GLU A 118 -24.33 2.34 10.01
CA GLU A 118 -23.26 2.77 10.92
C GLU A 118 -22.38 1.61 11.43
N TYR A 119 -22.95 0.42 11.51
CA TYR A 119 -22.22 -0.78 11.89
C TYR A 119 -21.33 -1.33 10.76
N CYS A 120 -21.49 -0.87 9.52
CA CYS A 120 -20.69 -1.32 8.39
C CYS A 120 -19.49 -0.39 8.16
N CYS A 121 -18.30 -0.97 7.97
CA CYS A 121 -17.14 -0.29 7.43
C CYS A 121 -16.77 -0.96 6.10
N LEU A 122 -16.98 -0.28 4.99
CA LEU A 122 -16.72 -0.75 3.64
C LEU A 122 -15.43 -0.10 3.11
N VAL A 123 -14.48 -0.91 2.67
CA VAL A 123 -13.20 -0.48 2.12
C VAL A 123 -13.03 -1.04 0.71
N PHE A 124 -12.95 -0.18 -0.29
CA PHE A 124 -12.51 -0.57 -1.63
C PHE A 124 -11.00 -0.43 -1.72
N VAL A 125 -10.32 -1.51 -2.05
CA VAL A 125 -8.87 -1.57 -2.25
C VAL A 125 -8.58 -1.67 -3.74
N TYR A 126 -7.86 -0.69 -4.26
CA TYR A 126 -7.39 -0.65 -5.64
C TYR A 126 -5.91 -1.01 -5.66
N ASP A 127 -5.60 -2.23 -6.04
CA ASP A 127 -4.25 -2.78 -6.10
C ASP A 127 -3.76 -2.90 -7.54
N THR A 128 -4.35 -3.80 -8.31
CA THR A 128 -4.02 -4.01 -9.73
C THR A 128 -4.84 -3.10 -10.65
N VAL A 129 -6.02 -2.69 -10.22
CA VAL A 129 -6.88 -1.75 -10.95
C VAL A 129 -6.59 -0.32 -10.48
N PRO A 130 -6.25 0.62 -11.38
CA PRO A 130 -6.00 1.99 -10.99
C PRO A 130 -7.30 2.72 -10.61
N TYR A 131 -7.32 3.37 -9.44
CA TYR A 131 -8.42 4.25 -9.07
C TYR A 131 -8.39 5.53 -9.92
N LYS A 132 -9.46 5.73 -10.69
CA LYS A 132 -9.66 6.95 -11.50
C LYS A 132 -11.09 7.44 -11.32
N SER A 133 -11.23 8.50 -10.55
CA SER A 133 -12.50 9.20 -10.40
C SER A 133 -12.94 9.86 -11.72
N ASP A 134 -14.20 9.70 -12.09
CA ASP A 134 -14.79 10.37 -13.26
C ASP A 134 -15.83 11.40 -12.80
N ALA A 135 -15.48 12.68 -12.97
CA ALA A 135 -16.34 13.81 -12.59
C ALA A 135 -17.69 13.86 -13.35
N ARG A 136 -17.81 13.15 -14.49
CA ARG A 136 -19.09 13.02 -15.23
C ARG A 136 -20.09 12.15 -14.47
N MET A 137 -19.62 11.25 -13.64
CA MET A 137 -20.45 10.37 -12.79
C MET A 137 -20.74 11.04 -11.44
N ARG A 138 -21.40 12.21 -11.49
CA ARG A 138 -21.60 13.11 -10.34
C ARG A 138 -22.22 12.43 -9.12
N LYS A 139 -23.20 11.55 -9.33
CA LYS A 139 -23.88 10.86 -8.21
C LYS A 139 -22.95 9.94 -7.45
N LEU A 140 -22.19 9.10 -8.16
CA LEU A 140 -21.22 8.20 -7.55
C LEU A 140 -20.08 8.96 -6.89
N ALA A 141 -19.48 9.92 -7.61
CA ALA A 141 -18.40 10.74 -7.06
C ALA A 141 -18.86 11.54 -5.82
N GLY A 142 -20.09 12.07 -5.85
CA GLY A 142 -20.70 12.77 -4.71
C GLY A 142 -20.90 11.86 -3.50
N ALA A 143 -21.44 10.65 -3.69
CA ALA A 143 -21.62 9.68 -2.61
C ALA A 143 -20.27 9.30 -1.95
N ILE A 144 -19.23 9.07 -2.76
CA ILE A 144 -17.88 8.78 -2.23
C ILE A 144 -17.32 9.99 -1.47
N GLN A 145 -17.51 11.20 -1.98
CA GLN A 145 -16.99 12.42 -1.35
C GLN A 145 -17.72 12.77 -0.05
N GLU A 146 -19.02 12.55 0.02
CA GLU A 146 -19.86 12.85 1.19
C GLU A 146 -19.68 11.84 2.31
N LYS A 147 -19.69 10.54 1.98
CA LYS A 147 -19.72 9.44 2.96
C LYS A 147 -18.34 8.82 3.21
N GLY A 148 -17.39 9.01 2.31
CA GLY A 148 -16.13 8.28 2.32
C GLY A 148 -14.88 9.14 2.43
N GLN A 149 -13.77 8.45 2.64
CA GLN A 149 -12.43 9.02 2.55
C GLN A 149 -11.64 8.30 1.44
N VAL A 150 -11.14 9.07 0.47
CA VAL A 150 -10.25 8.54 -0.57
C VAL A 150 -8.81 8.69 -0.08
N VAL A 151 -8.22 7.60 0.37
CA VAL A 151 -6.89 7.58 0.99
C VAL A 151 -5.86 7.07 -0.02
N GLN A 152 -4.91 7.94 -0.38
CA GLN A 152 -3.81 7.60 -1.27
C GLN A 152 -2.59 7.17 -0.46
N PHE A 153 -2.13 5.93 -0.68
CA PHE A 153 -0.87 5.41 -0.17
C PHE A 153 0.23 5.64 -1.21
N ALA A 154 0.80 6.82 -1.18
CA ALA A 154 1.88 7.21 -2.09
C ALA A 154 3.22 6.69 -1.60
N ARG A 155 4.20 6.55 -2.51
CA ARG A 155 5.60 6.28 -2.17
C ARG A 155 6.09 7.26 -1.12
N GLN A 156 6.84 6.77 -0.17
CA GLN A 156 7.35 7.56 0.94
C GLN A 156 8.56 8.40 0.51
N GLN A 157 8.80 9.51 1.21
CA GLN A 157 10.02 10.29 0.98
C GLN A 157 11.22 9.54 1.53
N GLN A 158 12.39 9.77 0.94
CA GLN A 158 13.63 9.09 1.32
C GLN A 158 13.95 9.21 2.82
N GLY A 159 13.75 10.40 3.42
CA GLY A 159 13.95 10.60 4.85
C GLY A 159 13.03 9.73 5.72
N ASP A 160 11.73 9.66 5.37
CA ASP A 160 10.75 8.82 6.07
C ASP A 160 11.09 7.33 5.97
N LEU A 161 11.61 6.90 4.79
CA LEU A 161 12.06 5.52 4.57
C LEU A 161 13.29 5.19 5.40
N VAL A 162 14.28 6.07 5.46
CA VAL A 162 15.50 5.90 6.30
C VAL A 162 15.10 5.71 7.76
N ASP A 163 14.22 6.57 8.28
CA ASP A 163 13.73 6.45 9.66
C ASP A 163 12.96 5.14 9.87
N TRP A 164 12.17 4.73 8.90
CA TRP A 164 11.41 3.49 8.97
C TRP A 164 12.33 2.27 8.93
N ILE A 165 13.33 2.23 8.04
CA ILE A 165 14.36 1.18 7.96
C ILE A 165 15.06 1.04 9.31
N GLY A 166 15.51 2.17 9.89
CA GLY A 166 16.15 2.17 11.20
C GLY A 166 15.27 1.59 12.31
N ARG A 167 13.95 1.89 12.30
CA ARG A 167 13.01 1.28 13.25
C ARG A 167 12.85 -0.22 13.04
N ARG A 168 12.85 -0.68 11.78
CA ARG A 168 12.71 -2.11 11.46
C ARG A 168 13.94 -2.91 11.89
N PHE A 169 15.14 -2.42 11.63
CA PHE A 169 16.36 -3.06 12.11
C PHE A 169 16.43 -3.09 13.65
N ARG A 170 16.00 -2.01 14.33
CA ARG A 170 15.92 -2.03 15.79
C ARG A 170 14.96 -3.07 16.34
N ALA A 171 13.84 -3.29 15.67
CA ALA A 171 12.88 -4.34 16.06
C ALA A 171 13.48 -5.76 15.90
N LEU A 172 14.49 -5.93 15.03
CA LEU A 172 15.25 -7.17 14.86
C LEU A 172 16.50 -7.26 15.79
N GLY A 173 16.73 -6.26 16.64
CA GLY A 173 17.89 -6.19 17.53
C GLY A 173 19.14 -5.59 16.88
N HIS A 174 19.01 -5.01 15.68
CA HIS A 174 20.11 -4.41 14.92
C HIS A 174 20.01 -2.89 14.84
N GLU A 175 21.12 -2.27 14.47
CA GLU A 175 21.22 -0.84 14.16
C GLU A 175 21.77 -0.67 12.75
N ILE A 176 21.38 0.38 12.06
CA ILE A 176 21.89 0.73 10.72
C ILE A 176 22.13 2.24 10.66
N ASP A 177 23.19 2.64 9.99
CA ASP A 177 23.50 4.05 9.77
C ASP A 177 22.62 4.64 8.65
N THR A 178 22.45 5.96 8.68
CA THR A 178 21.72 6.69 7.64
C THR A 178 22.28 6.43 6.24
N ALA A 179 23.62 6.42 6.08
CA ALA A 179 24.26 6.17 4.80
C ALA A 179 24.00 4.76 4.27
N ASP A 180 24.03 3.75 5.13
CA ASP A 180 23.74 2.36 4.75
C ASP A 180 22.25 2.12 4.49
N ALA A 181 21.37 2.81 5.23
CA ALA A 181 19.93 2.80 4.93
C ALA A 181 19.61 3.45 3.58
N GLN A 182 20.28 4.56 3.24
CA GLN A 182 20.15 5.19 1.92
C GLN A 182 20.70 4.29 0.80
N TYR A 183 21.78 3.59 1.07
CA TYR A 183 22.34 2.62 0.15
C TYR A 183 21.38 1.44 -0.09
N LEU A 184 20.75 0.94 0.96
CA LEU A 184 19.74 -0.11 0.82
C LEU A 184 18.55 0.34 -0.06
N ILE A 185 18.08 1.59 0.11
CA ILE A 185 17.03 2.17 -0.75
C ILE A 185 17.52 2.26 -2.21
N PHE A 186 18.74 2.71 -2.43
CA PHE A 186 19.32 2.77 -3.78
C PHE A 186 19.39 1.38 -4.43
N LEU A 187 19.82 0.38 -3.67
CA LEU A 187 20.05 -0.97 -4.17
C LEU A 187 18.72 -1.72 -4.44
N CYS A 188 17.75 -1.62 -3.53
CA CYS A 188 16.53 -2.44 -3.52
C CYS A 188 15.26 -1.67 -3.92
N GLY A 189 15.39 -0.38 -4.24
CA GLY A 189 14.26 0.49 -4.57
C GLY A 189 13.56 1.06 -3.32
N ASP A 190 12.57 1.90 -3.56
CA ASP A 190 11.89 2.72 -2.55
C ASP A 190 10.52 2.18 -2.10
N LEU A 191 10.09 1.01 -2.60
CA LEU A 191 8.85 0.37 -2.17
C LEU A 191 9.06 -0.43 -0.88
N MET A 192 8.24 -0.16 0.13
CA MET A 192 8.38 -0.75 1.46
C MET A 192 8.20 -2.27 1.48
N ASN A 193 7.41 -2.86 0.58
CA ASN A 193 7.29 -4.32 0.45
C ASN A 193 8.60 -5.01 0.07
N GLY A 194 9.35 -4.43 -0.87
CA GLY A 194 10.69 -4.91 -1.20
C GLY A 194 11.65 -4.73 -0.03
N LEU A 195 11.68 -3.53 0.52
CA LEU A 195 12.57 -3.18 1.63
C LEU A 195 12.35 -4.06 2.87
N ILE A 196 11.10 -4.37 3.26
CA ILE A 196 10.86 -5.20 4.45
C ILE A 196 11.36 -6.63 4.28
N SER A 197 11.28 -7.18 3.06
CA SER A 197 11.83 -8.48 2.73
C SER A 197 13.37 -8.48 2.86
N GLU A 198 14.02 -7.46 2.27
CA GLU A 198 15.48 -7.33 2.35
C GLU A 198 15.97 -7.10 3.78
N ILE A 199 15.29 -6.25 4.57
CA ILE A 199 15.59 -6.00 5.98
C ILE A 199 15.52 -7.31 6.79
N GLY A 200 14.51 -8.15 6.52
CA GLY A 200 14.39 -9.45 7.18
C GLY A 200 15.57 -10.38 6.89
N LYS A 201 15.97 -10.49 5.61
CA LYS A 201 17.11 -11.30 5.19
C LYS A 201 18.43 -10.78 5.76
N ILE A 202 18.67 -9.48 5.65
CA ILE A 202 19.89 -8.86 6.16
C ILE A 202 19.98 -8.99 7.69
N GLY A 203 18.87 -8.76 8.40
CA GLY A 203 18.82 -8.91 9.85
C GLY A 203 19.09 -10.34 10.32
N ALA A 204 18.63 -11.34 9.55
CA ALA A 204 18.93 -12.74 9.84
C ALA A 204 20.40 -13.13 9.54
N PHE A 205 21.02 -12.46 8.57
CA PHE A 205 22.41 -12.70 8.17
C PHE A 205 23.44 -11.99 9.06
N ALA A 206 23.15 -10.76 9.47
CA ALA A 206 24.06 -9.91 10.20
C ALA A 206 24.41 -10.51 11.58
N LYS A 207 25.70 -10.78 11.81
CA LYS A 207 26.19 -11.36 13.08
C LYS A 207 26.40 -10.30 14.16
N ASN A 208 26.60 -9.05 13.76
CA ASN A 208 26.86 -7.92 14.64
C ASN A 208 25.57 -7.13 14.88
N ARG A 209 25.55 -6.39 15.99
CA ARG A 209 24.44 -5.47 16.29
C ARG A 209 24.29 -4.39 15.21
N ARG A 210 25.39 -3.90 14.66
CA ARG A 210 25.39 -2.89 13.59
C ARG A 210 25.47 -3.58 12.23
N VAL A 211 24.46 -3.35 11.41
CA VAL A 211 24.42 -3.73 10.00
C VAL A 211 25.36 -2.83 9.21
N THR A 212 26.18 -3.43 8.38
CA THR A 212 27.16 -2.74 7.54
C THR A 212 26.81 -2.88 6.06
N ARG A 213 27.45 -2.07 5.23
CA ARG A 213 27.34 -2.19 3.79
C ARG A 213 27.71 -3.59 3.27
N GLN A 214 28.70 -4.24 3.88
CA GLN A 214 29.11 -5.59 3.52
C GLN A 214 27.98 -6.62 3.79
N ASP A 215 27.22 -6.46 4.87
CA ASP A 215 26.08 -7.31 5.15
C ASP A 215 24.97 -7.10 4.13
N ILE A 216 24.75 -5.86 3.68
CA ILE A 216 23.79 -5.52 2.62
C ILE A 216 24.20 -6.17 1.30
N ASP A 217 25.45 -5.95 0.87
CA ASP A 217 25.98 -6.48 -0.42
C ASP A 217 25.99 -8.00 -0.49
N ALA A 218 26.12 -8.67 0.67
CA ALA A 218 26.15 -10.13 0.74
C ALA A 218 24.77 -10.78 0.55
N VAL A 219 23.68 -10.04 0.81
CA VAL A 219 22.33 -10.64 0.94
C VAL A 219 21.29 -9.97 0.04
N ALA A 220 21.37 -8.65 -0.11
CA ALA A 220 20.35 -7.88 -0.79
C ALA A 220 20.37 -8.13 -2.30
N ILE A 221 19.16 -8.24 -2.88
CA ILE A 221 18.99 -8.40 -4.32
C ILE A 221 18.76 -7.03 -4.95
N PRO A 222 19.69 -6.55 -5.81
CA PRO A 222 19.54 -5.28 -6.48
C PRO A 222 18.35 -5.25 -7.45
N VAL A 223 17.62 -4.13 -7.48
CA VAL A 223 16.62 -3.90 -8.54
C VAL A 223 17.29 -3.57 -9.87
N ILE A 224 16.57 -3.75 -10.98
CA ILE A 224 17.08 -3.53 -12.34
C ILE A 224 17.72 -2.15 -12.50
N ASP A 225 17.07 -1.09 -11.96
CA ASP A 225 17.58 0.29 -12.06
C ASP A 225 18.96 0.45 -11.39
N ALA A 226 19.19 -0.20 -10.23
CA ALA A 226 20.49 -0.19 -9.56
C ALA A 226 21.57 -0.90 -10.40
N LYS A 227 21.23 -2.02 -11.02
CA LYS A 227 22.12 -2.74 -11.94
C LYS A 227 22.44 -1.95 -13.21
N VAL A 228 21.46 -1.27 -13.81
CA VAL A 228 21.69 -0.36 -14.94
C VAL A 228 22.62 0.78 -14.55
N PHE A 229 22.47 1.33 -13.36
CA PHE A 229 23.36 2.38 -12.88
C PHE A 229 24.78 1.88 -12.65
N GLU A 230 24.97 0.68 -12.07
CA GLU A 230 26.26 0.02 -11.90
C GLU A 230 26.96 -0.18 -13.25
N MET A 231 26.22 -0.68 -14.25
CA MET A 231 26.75 -0.86 -15.62
C MET A 231 27.19 0.47 -16.25
N THR A 232 26.38 1.52 -16.14
CA THR A 232 26.71 2.83 -16.73
C THR A 232 27.88 3.51 -16.02
N ASP A 233 28.02 3.34 -14.71
CA ASP A 233 29.16 3.83 -13.93
C ASP A 233 30.46 3.10 -14.33
N ALA A 234 30.42 1.76 -14.50
CA ALA A 234 31.53 0.97 -15.00
C ALA A 234 31.95 1.40 -16.42
N LEU A 235 31.00 1.68 -17.32
CA LEU A 235 31.29 2.25 -18.65
C LEU A 235 31.95 3.62 -18.54
N GLY A 236 31.47 4.51 -17.68
CA GLY A 236 32.06 5.83 -17.45
C GLY A 236 33.50 5.76 -16.95
N ARG A 237 33.82 4.75 -16.14
CA ARG A 237 35.17 4.46 -15.65
C ARG A 237 36.03 3.63 -16.60
N ARG A 238 35.53 3.28 -17.79
CA ARG A 238 36.16 2.42 -18.81
C ARG A 238 36.49 1.00 -18.31
N GLN A 239 35.72 0.49 -17.35
CA GLN A 239 35.83 -0.87 -16.82
C GLN A 239 34.93 -1.81 -17.64
N MET A 240 35.36 -2.11 -18.87
CA MET A 240 34.53 -2.84 -19.85
C MET A 240 34.14 -4.23 -19.40
N ASP A 241 35.05 -4.97 -18.77
CA ASP A 241 34.76 -6.32 -18.26
C ASP A 241 33.65 -6.34 -17.22
N GLN A 242 33.68 -5.36 -16.31
CA GLN A 242 32.63 -5.20 -15.29
C GLN A 242 31.29 -4.77 -15.92
N ALA A 243 31.31 -3.87 -16.89
CA ALA A 243 30.10 -3.46 -17.59
C ALA A 243 29.45 -4.63 -18.34
N PHE A 244 30.25 -5.48 -19.01
CA PHE A 244 29.73 -6.67 -19.70
C PHE A 244 29.22 -7.74 -18.72
N ALA A 245 29.87 -7.95 -17.58
CA ALA A 245 29.38 -8.86 -16.55
C ALA A 245 28.02 -8.39 -16.02
N THR A 246 27.88 -7.09 -15.66
CA THR A 246 26.62 -6.53 -15.19
C THR A 246 25.52 -6.57 -16.26
N LEU A 247 25.87 -6.40 -17.53
CA LEU A 247 24.92 -6.58 -18.63
C LEU A 247 24.41 -8.02 -18.70
N GLY A 248 25.27 -9.01 -18.50
CA GLY A 248 24.89 -10.43 -18.42
C GLY A 248 23.88 -10.68 -17.29
N ASP A 249 24.11 -10.12 -16.10
CA ASP A 249 23.19 -10.20 -14.96
C ASP A 249 21.81 -9.59 -15.31
N LEU A 250 21.78 -8.43 -16.00
CA LEU A 250 20.53 -7.77 -16.42
C LEU A 250 19.70 -8.64 -17.39
N PHE A 251 20.36 -9.40 -18.27
CA PHE A 251 19.65 -10.32 -19.16
C PHE A 251 19.04 -11.50 -18.39
N GLN A 252 19.69 -11.99 -17.35
CA GLN A 252 19.16 -13.06 -16.51
C GLN A 252 17.94 -12.60 -15.70
N LEU A 253 18.02 -11.42 -15.08
CA LEU A 253 16.91 -10.82 -14.32
C LEU A 253 15.64 -10.54 -15.15
N ARG A 254 15.76 -10.45 -16.47
CA ARG A 254 14.62 -10.23 -17.38
C ARG A 254 13.88 -11.52 -17.74
N GLN A 255 14.45 -12.68 -17.46
CA GLN A 255 13.87 -13.99 -17.81
C GLN A 255 13.08 -14.63 -16.66
N GLU A 256 13.16 -14.07 -15.46
CA GLU A 256 12.33 -14.39 -14.28
C GLU A 256 11.12 -13.43 -14.17
#